data_7e94452044e788788a597ad6f433a5f9
#
_entry.id   7e94452044e788788a597ad6f433a5f9
#
_cell.length_a   1.000
_cell.length_b   1.000
_cell.length_c   1.000
_cell.angle_alpha   90.00
_cell.angle_beta   90.00
_cell.angle_gamma   90.00
#
_symmetry.space_group_name_H-M   'P 1'
#
loop_
_entity.id
_entity.type
_entity.pdbx_description
1 polymer ?
#
loop_
_entity_poly.entity_id
_entity_poly.type
_entity_poly.pdbx_seq_one_letter_code
_entity_poly.pdbx_strand_id
1 'polypeptide(L)'
;SGGIGTMSKSKNNGIDPQALIEQYGADTARLFTMFAAPPEMTLEWSDEAVAGAHRFLKRVWELGNKPAYRHPEFDQGRKRKVFLEKFDWGTLTPEQRKVRGEIHASLEQANRDFAKYQFNTVVAACMKMVNALHQIPVFDVGNMAQRGYAAVVFEAVDILTRLLAPIVPHIAHALWHKVGIGE
;
A
#
# COMPACT_ATOMS: atom_id res chain seq x y z
N SER A 1 19.00 -24.16 23.07
CA SER A 1 19.43 -23.86 21.70
C SER A 1 18.35 -24.32 20.74
N GLY A 2 17.40 -23.43 20.43
CA GLY A 2 16.37 -23.69 19.45
C GLY A 2 16.96 -23.50 18.05
N GLY A 3 17.30 -24.58 17.37
CA GLY A 3 17.65 -24.54 15.94
C GLY A 3 16.40 -24.37 15.08
N ILE A 4 16.57 -23.79 13.89
CA ILE A 4 15.53 -23.71 12.87
C ILE A 4 15.10 -25.13 12.49
N GLY A 5 13.80 -25.42 12.61
CA GLY A 5 13.24 -26.74 12.31
C GLY A 5 12.08 -26.65 11.34
N THR A 6 11.89 -27.66 10.50
CA THR A 6 10.73 -27.74 9.60
C THR A 6 9.45 -27.89 10.42
N MET A 7 8.45 -27.06 10.12
CA MET A 7 7.11 -27.17 10.70
C MET A 7 6.44 -28.47 10.22
N SER A 8 5.84 -29.23 11.15
CA SER A 8 5.03 -30.40 10.80
C SER A 8 3.96 -30.63 11.86
N LYS A 9 2.81 -31.21 11.43
CA LYS A 9 1.73 -31.60 12.35
C LYS A 9 2.20 -32.62 13.38
N SER A 10 3.07 -33.55 12.98
CA SER A 10 3.60 -34.60 13.87
C SER A 10 4.51 -34.07 14.98
N LYS A 11 5.14 -32.91 14.77
CA LYS A 11 6.00 -32.23 15.75
C LYS A 11 5.23 -31.18 16.59
N ASN A 12 3.96 -30.96 16.29
CA ASN A 12 3.11 -29.93 16.91
C ASN A 12 3.78 -28.55 17.00
N ASN A 13 4.57 -28.21 15.98
CA ASN A 13 5.29 -26.93 15.83
C ASN A 13 4.80 -26.11 14.63
N GLY A 14 3.64 -26.46 14.07
CA GLY A 14 2.99 -25.73 13.00
C GLY A 14 2.21 -24.55 13.54
N ILE A 15 2.15 -23.48 12.75
CA ILE A 15 1.24 -22.36 13.01
C ILE A 15 -0.13 -22.72 12.44
N ASP A 16 -1.17 -22.52 13.23
CA ASP A 16 -2.55 -22.65 12.77
C ASP A 16 -2.94 -21.44 11.92
N PRO A 17 -3.14 -21.62 10.59
CA PRO A 17 -3.54 -20.52 9.72
C PRO A 17 -4.87 -19.90 10.13
N GLN A 18 -5.78 -20.68 10.70
CA GLN A 18 -7.10 -20.18 11.10
C GLN A 18 -6.96 -19.19 12.26
N ALA A 19 -6.19 -19.54 13.29
CA ALA A 19 -5.92 -18.65 14.42
C ALA A 19 -5.24 -17.34 13.98
N LEU A 20 -4.31 -17.43 13.02
CA LEU A 20 -3.66 -16.26 12.44
C LEU A 20 -4.66 -15.35 11.70
N ILE A 21 -5.54 -15.95 10.91
CA ILE A 21 -6.57 -15.21 10.15
C ILE A 21 -7.57 -14.55 11.10
N GLU A 22 -7.97 -15.24 12.16
CA GLU A 22 -8.88 -14.69 13.18
C GLU A 22 -8.25 -13.50 13.91
N GLN A 23 -6.96 -13.57 14.21
CA GLN A 23 -6.26 -12.52 14.95
C GLN A 23 -5.89 -11.32 14.09
N TYR A 24 -5.40 -11.53 12.87
CA TYR A 24 -4.79 -10.47 12.04
C TYR A 24 -5.49 -10.24 10.70
N GLY A 25 -6.42 -11.12 10.31
CA GLY A 25 -7.07 -11.09 9.00
C GLY A 25 -6.29 -11.80 7.89
N ALA A 26 -7.01 -12.26 6.88
CA ALA A 26 -6.45 -13.02 5.76
C ALA A 26 -5.38 -12.23 4.97
N ASP A 27 -5.60 -10.93 4.76
CA ASP A 27 -4.64 -10.10 4.02
C ASP A 27 -3.31 -9.93 4.74
N THR A 28 -3.31 -9.92 6.09
CA THR A 28 -2.05 -9.89 6.85
C THR A 28 -1.27 -11.19 6.66
N ALA A 29 -1.95 -12.34 6.72
CA ALA A 29 -1.33 -13.64 6.48
C ALA A 29 -0.74 -13.73 5.06
N ARG A 30 -1.48 -13.28 4.04
CA ARG A 30 -1.01 -13.22 2.65
C ARG A 30 0.20 -12.31 2.49
N LEU A 31 0.11 -11.09 3.03
CA LEU A 31 1.20 -10.11 2.96
C LEU A 31 2.47 -10.65 3.61
N PHE A 32 2.36 -11.22 4.81
CA PHE A 32 3.51 -11.83 5.49
C PHE A 32 4.15 -12.91 4.61
N THR A 33 3.36 -13.85 4.07
CA THR A 33 3.87 -14.95 3.25
C THR A 33 4.60 -14.45 2.00
N MET A 34 4.06 -13.42 1.34
CA MET A 34 4.64 -12.88 0.10
C MET A 34 5.82 -11.93 0.34
N PHE A 35 5.92 -11.34 1.52
CA PHE A 35 6.96 -10.37 1.86
C PHE A 35 8.16 -10.99 2.56
N ALA A 36 7.96 -12.01 3.41
CA ALA A 36 8.98 -12.52 4.32
C ALA A 36 10.14 -13.23 3.60
N ALA A 37 9.89 -13.85 2.46
CA ALA A 37 10.93 -14.49 1.66
C ALA A 37 10.63 -14.48 0.16
N PRO A 38 11.68 -14.42 -0.70
CA PRO A 38 11.53 -14.73 -2.12
C PRO A 38 10.99 -16.15 -2.32
N PRO A 39 10.31 -16.45 -3.45
CA PRO A 39 9.71 -17.76 -3.69
C PRO A 39 10.68 -18.95 -3.59
N GLU A 40 11.97 -18.71 -3.86
CA GLU A 40 13.02 -19.73 -3.86
C GLU A 40 13.60 -20.02 -2.46
N MET A 41 13.25 -19.20 -1.46
CA MET A 41 13.80 -19.29 -0.10
C MET A 41 12.79 -19.88 0.89
N THR A 42 13.33 -20.48 1.94
CA THR A 42 12.52 -20.97 3.05
C THR A 42 11.89 -19.79 3.82
N LEU A 43 10.59 -19.85 4.03
CA LEU A 43 9.86 -18.92 4.88
C LEU A 43 10.10 -19.27 6.35
N GLU A 44 10.70 -18.36 7.10
CA GLU A 44 10.81 -18.47 8.55
C GLU A 44 9.65 -17.70 9.21
N TRP A 45 9.00 -18.37 10.18
CA TRP A 45 7.92 -17.74 10.93
C TRP A 45 8.47 -16.68 11.90
N SER A 46 7.81 -15.52 11.92
CA SER A 46 8.11 -14.44 12.86
C SER A 46 6.83 -13.69 13.24
N ASP A 47 6.44 -13.77 14.50
CA ASP A 47 5.28 -13.03 15.04
C ASP A 47 5.47 -11.51 14.90
N GLU A 48 6.70 -11.04 15.05
CA GLU A 48 7.04 -9.62 14.87
C GLU A 48 6.83 -9.17 13.42
N ALA A 49 7.22 -10.00 12.45
CA ALA A 49 7.04 -9.71 11.03
C ALA A 49 5.55 -9.73 10.64
N VAL A 50 4.75 -10.65 11.21
CA VAL A 50 3.29 -10.66 11.04
C VAL A 50 2.66 -9.38 11.59
N ALA A 51 3.02 -8.99 12.80
CA ALA A 51 2.56 -7.73 13.41
C ALA A 51 3.01 -6.51 12.57
N GLY A 52 4.21 -6.56 11.98
CA GLY A 52 4.71 -5.56 11.05
C GLY A 52 3.85 -5.43 9.79
N ALA A 53 3.50 -6.58 9.19
CA ALA A 53 2.61 -6.63 8.03
C ALA A 53 1.23 -6.03 8.37
N HIS A 54 0.66 -6.37 9.53
CA HIS A 54 -0.61 -5.80 9.98
C HIS A 54 -0.54 -4.28 10.18
N ARG A 55 0.53 -3.76 10.80
CA ARG A 55 0.75 -2.31 10.95
C ARG A 55 0.85 -1.61 9.61
N PHE A 56 1.53 -2.22 8.63
CA PHE A 56 1.60 -1.67 7.28
C PHE A 56 0.21 -1.55 6.64
N LEU A 57 -0.63 -2.60 6.71
CA LEU A 57 -1.99 -2.56 6.17
C LEU A 57 -2.87 -1.49 6.85
N LYS A 58 -2.72 -1.29 8.15
CA LYS A 58 -3.39 -0.17 8.85
C LYS A 58 -2.99 1.18 8.26
N ARG A 59 -1.71 1.40 8.03
CA ARG A 59 -1.20 2.64 7.42
C ARG A 59 -1.72 2.83 5.99
N VAL A 60 -1.81 1.76 5.20
CA VAL A 60 -2.44 1.80 3.87
C VAL A 60 -3.90 2.24 3.98
N TRP A 61 -4.65 1.66 4.91
CA TRP A 61 -6.06 2.01 5.14
C TRP A 61 -6.25 3.47 5.53
N GLU A 62 -5.34 4.03 6.34
CA GLU A 62 -5.36 5.43 6.77
C GLU A 62 -5.25 6.42 5.60
N LEU A 63 -4.58 6.04 4.51
CA LEU A 63 -4.48 6.90 3.33
C LEU A 63 -5.85 7.23 2.73
N GLY A 64 -6.79 6.27 2.70
CA GLY A 64 -8.17 6.49 2.26
C GLY A 64 -9.03 7.31 3.22
N ASN A 65 -8.51 7.66 4.40
CA ASN A 65 -9.16 8.53 5.38
C ASN A 65 -8.63 9.97 5.36
N LYS A 66 -7.68 10.30 4.49
CA LYS A 66 -7.16 11.67 4.39
C LYS A 66 -8.30 12.68 4.11
N PRO A 67 -8.26 13.88 4.72
CA PRO A 67 -9.31 14.90 4.58
C PRO A 67 -9.62 15.24 3.11
N ALA A 68 -8.64 15.17 2.22
CA ALA A 68 -8.79 15.43 0.80
C ALA A 68 -9.89 14.57 0.13
N TYR A 69 -10.10 13.33 0.59
CA TYR A 69 -11.16 12.44 0.07
C TYR A 69 -12.57 12.81 0.53
N ARG A 70 -12.68 13.64 1.57
CA ARG A 70 -13.97 14.10 2.13
C ARG A 70 -14.35 15.52 1.70
N HIS A 71 -13.46 16.18 0.96
CA HIS A 71 -13.75 17.53 0.48
C HIS A 71 -14.87 17.47 -0.59
N PRO A 72 -15.89 18.35 -0.56
CA PRO A 72 -17.04 18.31 -1.49
C PRO A 72 -16.66 18.33 -2.97
N GLU A 73 -15.52 18.91 -3.31
CA GLU A 73 -14.99 18.92 -4.68
C GLU A 73 -14.43 17.55 -5.09
N PHE A 74 -14.04 16.69 -4.13
CA PHE A 74 -13.34 15.42 -4.35
C PHE A 74 -13.96 14.23 -3.63
N ASP A 75 -15.17 14.36 -3.10
CA ASP A 75 -15.87 13.31 -2.34
C ASP A 75 -16.30 12.11 -3.20
N GLN A 76 -16.35 12.28 -4.52
CA GLN A 76 -16.68 11.24 -5.49
C GLN A 76 -15.47 10.88 -6.36
N GLY A 77 -15.33 9.60 -6.69
CA GLY A 77 -14.23 9.09 -7.53
C GLY A 77 -14.18 9.74 -8.91
N ARG A 78 -15.36 9.91 -9.54
CA ARG A 78 -15.47 10.61 -10.84
C ARG A 78 -14.91 12.03 -10.80
N LYS A 79 -15.17 12.78 -9.74
CA LYS A 79 -14.63 14.14 -9.58
C LYS A 79 -13.12 14.15 -9.48
N ARG A 80 -12.55 13.21 -8.72
CA ARG A 80 -11.09 13.04 -8.60
C ARG A 80 -10.45 12.67 -9.93
N LYS A 81 -11.05 11.74 -10.66
CA LYS A 81 -10.58 11.35 -12.00
C LYS A 81 -10.54 12.54 -12.94
N VAL A 82 -11.64 13.29 -13.05
CA VAL A 82 -11.71 14.51 -13.86
C VAL A 82 -10.68 15.56 -13.41
N PHE A 83 -10.48 15.70 -12.11
CA PHE A 83 -9.45 16.58 -11.55
C PHE A 83 -8.05 16.17 -12.00
N LEU A 84 -7.68 14.89 -11.87
CA LEU A 84 -6.37 14.39 -12.28
C LEU A 84 -6.12 14.51 -13.79
N GLU A 85 -7.14 14.27 -14.62
CA GLU A 85 -7.07 14.39 -16.07
C GLU A 85 -6.80 15.85 -16.54
N LYS A 86 -7.31 16.82 -15.78
CA LYS A 86 -7.16 18.25 -16.08
C LYS A 86 -6.04 18.94 -15.31
N PHE A 87 -5.41 18.23 -14.36
CA PHE A 87 -4.38 18.82 -13.51
C PHE A 87 -3.10 19.11 -14.28
N ASP A 88 -2.65 20.36 -14.24
CA ASP A 88 -1.35 20.74 -14.83
C ASP A 88 -0.22 20.33 -13.88
N TRP A 89 0.41 19.21 -14.18
CA TRP A 89 1.54 18.66 -13.42
C TRP A 89 2.79 19.56 -13.43
N GLY A 90 2.87 20.52 -14.36
CA GLY A 90 3.93 21.53 -14.41
C GLY A 90 3.88 22.52 -13.25
N THR A 91 2.70 22.67 -12.61
CA THR A 91 2.48 23.61 -11.49
C THR A 91 2.93 23.06 -10.12
N LEU A 92 3.38 21.81 -10.04
CA LEU A 92 3.87 21.24 -8.80
C LEU A 92 5.06 22.03 -8.24
N THR A 93 5.05 22.26 -6.93
CA THR A 93 6.22 22.79 -6.23
C THR A 93 7.39 21.79 -6.28
N PRO A 94 8.64 22.22 -6.00
CA PRO A 94 9.78 21.29 -5.93
C PRO A 94 9.54 20.13 -4.95
N GLU A 95 8.94 20.40 -3.79
CA GLU A 95 8.64 19.38 -2.77
C GLU A 95 7.59 18.37 -3.26
N GLN A 96 6.49 18.87 -3.84
CA GLN A 96 5.43 18.03 -4.42
C GLN A 96 5.98 17.16 -5.56
N ARG A 97 6.82 17.74 -6.42
CA ARG A 97 7.48 17.04 -7.52
C ARG A 97 8.43 15.96 -7.02
N LYS A 98 9.17 16.24 -5.94
CA LYS A 98 10.04 15.25 -5.29
C LYS A 98 9.25 14.05 -4.81
N VAL A 99 8.17 14.26 -4.04
CA VAL A 99 7.32 13.17 -3.54
C VAL A 99 6.74 12.36 -4.69
N ARG A 100 6.20 13.02 -5.73
CA ARG A 100 5.69 12.32 -6.92
C ARG A 100 6.78 11.50 -7.60
N GLY A 101 8.00 12.04 -7.72
CA GLY A 101 9.15 11.33 -8.28
C GLY A 101 9.49 10.05 -7.50
N GLU A 102 9.47 10.09 -6.17
CA GLU A 102 9.68 8.91 -5.31
C GLU A 102 8.58 7.85 -5.51
N ILE A 103 7.32 8.27 -5.68
CA ILE A 103 6.20 7.36 -5.99
C ILE A 103 6.43 6.67 -7.34
N HIS A 104 6.74 7.43 -8.40
CA HIS A 104 6.94 6.87 -9.73
C HIS A 104 8.19 6.00 -9.84
N ALA A 105 9.28 6.33 -9.15
CA ALA A 105 10.46 5.47 -9.05
C ALA A 105 10.13 4.13 -8.37
N SER A 106 9.31 4.17 -7.32
CA SER A 106 8.82 2.96 -6.64
C SER A 106 7.88 2.13 -7.53
N LEU A 107 7.01 2.79 -8.33
CA LEU A 107 6.15 2.13 -9.31
C LEU A 107 6.97 1.42 -10.39
N GLU A 108 7.98 2.08 -10.92
CA GLU A 108 8.87 1.49 -11.93
C GLU A 108 9.60 0.25 -11.38
N GLN A 109 10.11 0.33 -10.14
CA GLN A 109 10.70 -0.83 -9.47
C GLN A 109 9.68 -1.96 -9.30
N ALA A 110 8.48 -1.67 -8.77
CA ALA A 110 7.45 -2.65 -8.56
C ALA A 110 7.05 -3.37 -9.85
N ASN A 111 6.91 -2.65 -10.97
CA ASN A 111 6.57 -3.24 -12.27
C ASN A 111 7.66 -4.21 -12.76
N ARG A 112 8.94 -3.86 -12.60
CA ARG A 112 10.04 -4.77 -12.93
C ARG A 112 10.04 -6.04 -12.06
N ASP A 113 9.74 -5.86 -10.79
CA ASP A 113 9.77 -6.95 -9.81
C ASP A 113 8.53 -7.88 -9.96
N PHE A 114 7.37 -7.34 -10.30
CA PHE A 114 6.20 -8.16 -10.69
C PHE A 114 6.49 -9.09 -11.87
N ALA A 115 7.17 -8.58 -12.89
CA ALA A 115 7.54 -9.38 -14.06
C ALA A 115 8.47 -10.56 -13.71
N LYS A 116 9.15 -10.49 -12.55
CA LYS A 116 10.05 -11.52 -12.04
C LYS A 116 9.44 -12.32 -10.88
N TYR A 117 8.17 -12.12 -10.55
CA TYR A 117 7.49 -12.72 -9.40
C TYR A 117 8.15 -12.43 -8.03
N GLN A 118 8.91 -11.34 -7.93
CA GLN A 118 9.57 -10.93 -6.69
C GLN A 118 8.63 -10.07 -5.82
N PHE A 119 7.63 -10.71 -5.25
CA PHE A 119 6.59 -10.01 -4.47
C PHE A 119 7.13 -9.33 -3.22
N ASN A 120 8.19 -9.84 -2.61
CA ASN A 120 8.85 -9.24 -1.45
C ASN A 120 9.37 -7.82 -1.77
N THR A 121 9.99 -7.62 -2.93
CA THR A 121 10.48 -6.30 -3.34
C THR A 121 9.36 -5.39 -3.86
N VAL A 122 8.29 -5.96 -4.44
CA VAL A 122 7.05 -5.21 -4.75
C VAL A 122 6.45 -4.63 -3.47
N VAL A 123 6.32 -5.43 -2.41
CA VAL A 123 5.81 -4.96 -1.11
C VAL A 123 6.72 -3.89 -0.53
N ALA A 124 8.04 -4.06 -0.62
CA ALA A 124 9.00 -3.05 -0.18
C ALA A 124 8.84 -1.72 -0.95
N ALA A 125 8.58 -1.76 -2.26
CA ALA A 125 8.26 -0.58 -3.05
C ALA A 125 6.95 0.10 -2.59
N CYS A 126 5.91 -0.68 -2.30
CA CYS A 126 4.66 -0.16 -1.71
C CYS A 126 4.89 0.49 -0.34
N MET A 127 5.76 -0.08 0.50
CA MET A 127 6.13 0.51 1.80
C MET A 127 6.83 1.87 1.63
N LYS A 128 7.70 2.01 0.64
CA LYS A 128 8.34 3.30 0.29
C LYS A 128 7.29 4.34 -0.11
N MET A 129 6.32 3.97 -0.97
CA MET A 129 5.23 4.85 -1.36
C MET A 129 4.40 5.31 -0.15
N VAL A 130 4.02 4.39 0.74
CA VAL A 130 3.28 4.71 1.96
C VAL A 130 4.07 5.66 2.85
N ASN A 131 5.38 5.44 3.00
CA ASN A 131 6.25 6.33 3.77
C ASN A 131 6.28 7.74 3.17
N ALA A 132 6.46 7.87 1.86
CA ALA A 132 6.46 9.16 1.17
C ALA A 132 5.11 9.90 1.34
N LEU A 133 3.99 9.19 1.23
CA LEU A 133 2.65 9.76 1.43
C LEU A 133 2.37 10.21 2.86
N HIS A 134 2.94 9.53 3.86
CA HIS A 134 2.82 9.93 5.25
C HIS A 134 3.68 11.15 5.61
N GLN A 135 4.71 11.47 4.82
CA GLN A 135 5.51 12.69 4.98
C GLN A 135 4.84 13.94 4.38
N ILE A 136 3.81 13.78 3.54
CA ILE A 136 3.06 14.91 3.03
C ILE A 136 2.41 15.65 4.20
N PRO A 137 2.66 16.98 4.35
CA PRO A 137 2.07 17.78 5.42
C PRO A 137 0.54 17.79 5.33
N VAL A 138 -0.11 18.19 6.40
CA VAL A 138 -1.54 18.52 6.35
C VAL A 138 -1.72 19.69 5.39
N PHE A 139 -2.62 19.55 4.43
CA PHE A 139 -2.87 20.54 3.40
C PHE A 139 -4.38 20.84 3.26
N ASP A 140 -4.67 22.08 2.85
CA ASP A 140 -6.01 22.53 2.54
C ASP A 140 -6.25 22.42 1.03
N VAL A 141 -7.20 21.57 0.63
CA VAL A 141 -7.59 21.39 -0.78
C VAL A 141 -8.28 22.61 -1.37
N GLY A 142 -8.86 23.48 -0.56
CA GLY A 142 -9.39 24.79 -0.97
C GLY A 142 -8.28 25.78 -1.36
N ASN A 143 -7.08 25.60 -0.86
CA ASN A 143 -5.93 26.41 -1.21
C ASN A 143 -5.31 25.95 -2.54
N MET A 144 -5.42 26.79 -3.56
CA MET A 144 -4.91 26.50 -4.91
C MET A 144 -3.42 26.10 -4.94
N ALA A 145 -2.58 26.75 -4.12
CA ALA A 145 -1.16 26.44 -4.03
C ALA A 145 -0.87 25.03 -3.44
N GLN A 146 -1.82 24.48 -2.70
CA GLN A 146 -1.68 23.17 -2.05
C GLN A 146 -2.38 22.04 -2.80
N ARG A 147 -3.13 22.34 -3.87
CA ARG A 147 -3.83 21.35 -4.71
C ARG A 147 -2.89 20.32 -5.34
N GLY A 148 -1.62 20.66 -5.54
CA GLY A 148 -0.61 19.72 -5.98
C GLY A 148 -0.44 18.53 -5.03
N TYR A 149 -0.58 18.72 -3.71
CA TYR A 149 -0.58 17.61 -2.76
C TYR A 149 -1.80 16.69 -2.94
N ALA A 150 -2.98 17.27 -3.21
CA ALA A 150 -4.17 16.47 -3.50
C ALA A 150 -3.97 15.61 -4.76
N ALA A 151 -3.45 16.19 -5.83
CA ALA A 151 -3.15 15.47 -7.07
C ALA A 151 -2.17 14.31 -6.83
N VAL A 152 -1.06 14.56 -6.13
CA VAL A 152 -0.07 13.54 -5.79
C VAL A 152 -0.66 12.43 -4.93
N VAL A 153 -1.48 12.77 -3.92
CA VAL A 153 -2.12 11.77 -3.05
C VAL A 153 -3.11 10.91 -3.83
N PHE A 154 -3.97 11.49 -4.67
CA PHE A 154 -4.96 10.73 -5.43
C PHE A 154 -4.30 9.80 -6.45
N GLU A 155 -3.31 10.28 -7.20
CA GLU A 155 -2.53 9.45 -8.14
C GLU A 155 -1.83 8.31 -7.40
N ALA A 156 -1.15 8.60 -6.30
CA ALA A 156 -0.36 7.62 -5.58
C ALA A 156 -1.23 6.54 -4.88
N VAL A 157 -2.40 6.91 -4.36
CA VAL A 157 -3.30 5.91 -3.74
C VAL A 157 -3.93 5.02 -4.80
N ASP A 158 -4.26 5.52 -6.00
CA ASP A 158 -4.68 4.68 -7.12
C ASP A 158 -3.58 3.67 -7.50
N ILE A 159 -2.36 4.13 -7.72
CA ILE A 159 -1.20 3.28 -8.01
C ILE A 159 -1.01 2.21 -6.93
N LEU A 160 -0.95 2.62 -5.67
CA LEU A 160 -0.73 1.73 -4.52
C LEU A 160 -1.82 0.66 -4.42
N THR A 161 -3.09 1.04 -4.60
CA THR A 161 -4.23 0.12 -4.54
C THR A 161 -4.13 -0.94 -5.63
N ARG A 162 -3.75 -0.57 -6.85
CA ARG A 162 -3.55 -1.50 -7.98
C ARG A 162 -2.38 -2.44 -7.75
N LEU A 163 -1.25 -1.94 -7.23
CA LEU A 163 -0.09 -2.77 -6.90
C LEU A 163 -0.38 -3.78 -5.79
N LEU A 164 -1.18 -3.40 -4.81
CA LEU A 164 -1.53 -4.25 -3.67
C LEU A 164 -2.66 -5.24 -3.98
N ALA A 165 -3.50 -5.00 -4.99
CA ALA A 165 -4.66 -5.83 -5.29
C ALA A 165 -4.34 -7.33 -5.46
N PRO A 166 -3.30 -7.78 -6.17
CA PRO A 166 -2.97 -9.20 -6.27
C PRO A 166 -2.41 -9.80 -4.98
N ILE A 167 -1.88 -8.97 -4.06
CA ILE A 167 -1.21 -9.40 -2.83
C ILE A 167 -2.22 -9.45 -1.68
N VAL A 168 -2.95 -8.35 -1.47
CA VAL A 168 -3.90 -8.16 -0.36
C VAL A 168 -5.27 -7.69 -0.88
N PRO A 169 -6.03 -8.60 -1.51
CA PRO A 169 -7.20 -8.25 -2.30
C PRO A 169 -8.33 -7.63 -1.48
N HIS A 170 -8.52 -8.02 -0.22
CA HIS A 170 -9.64 -7.52 0.58
C HIS A 170 -9.47 -6.04 0.94
N ILE A 171 -8.30 -5.66 1.46
CA ILE A 171 -8.04 -4.25 1.79
C ILE A 171 -7.95 -3.39 0.52
N ALA A 172 -7.37 -3.91 -0.55
CA ALA A 172 -7.30 -3.21 -1.83
C ALA A 172 -8.70 -2.96 -2.41
N HIS A 173 -9.59 -3.96 -2.38
CA HIS A 173 -10.98 -3.82 -2.81
C HIS A 173 -11.75 -2.82 -1.92
N ALA A 174 -11.64 -2.93 -0.61
CA ALA A 174 -12.28 -2.02 0.32
C ALA A 174 -11.78 -0.58 0.15
N LEU A 175 -10.47 -0.39 -0.06
CA LEU A 175 -9.89 0.92 -0.33
C LEU A 175 -10.35 1.47 -1.68
N TRP A 176 -10.40 0.64 -2.73
CA TRP A 176 -10.90 0.98 -4.05
C TRP A 176 -12.29 1.60 -4.00
N HIS A 177 -13.24 0.94 -3.31
CA HIS A 177 -14.59 1.46 -3.12
C HIS A 177 -14.61 2.71 -2.25
N LYS A 178 -13.83 2.72 -1.17
CA LYS A 178 -13.78 3.85 -0.24
C LYS A 178 -13.31 5.14 -0.91
N VAL A 179 -12.32 5.05 -1.77
CA VAL A 179 -11.77 6.20 -2.51
C VAL A 179 -12.38 6.35 -3.91
N GLY A 180 -13.30 5.49 -4.32
CA GLY A 180 -14.04 5.60 -5.58
C GLY A 180 -13.16 5.53 -6.83
N ILE A 181 -12.15 4.66 -6.86
CA ILE A 181 -11.23 4.53 -8.02
C ILE A 181 -11.92 3.84 -9.21
N GLY A 182 -13.07 3.43 -9.22
CA GLY A 182 -13.73 2.71 -10.32
C GLY A 182 -15.07 3.29 -10.74
N GLU A 183 -15.45 4.42 -10.19
CA GLU A 183 -16.74 5.07 -10.43
C GLU A 183 -16.68 6.12 -11.55
#